data_1c4ba61b65ed44e329a9c6cf0bcb03e7
#
_entry.id   1c4ba61b65ed44e329a9c6cf0bcb03e7
#
_cell.length_a   1.000
_cell.length_b   1.000
_cell.length_c   1.000
_cell.angle_alpha   90.00
_cell.angle_beta   90.00
_cell.angle_gamma   90.00
#
_symmetry.space_group_name_H-M   'P 1'
#
loop_
_entity.id
_entity.type
_entity.pdbx_description
1 polymer ?
#
loop_
_entity_poly.entity_id
_entity_poly.type
_entity_poly.pdbx_seq_one_letter_code
_entity_poly.pdbx_strand_id
1 'polypeptide(L)'
;FDVILTNPPFGTTLSQNSPIVEEDSKYKNDQLIETYIKKYGEELYYKAGFTEIFNYSNIEHRLKAKELYFEKMNQVTDNFGKPIRGLFEVGKSAGQTEVLFIERCLDLLRDGGRMGIVLPEGVLNSSNLQNAREYFESRAKILLIVSLPQEIFISSGATVKTSLVFLKKFTTEEKVQYESIKEEAIKEITTKYQKELDDIEEKLSLKGKEALKKDEKKELQQRQIELNNLISIEVKEQIKQKFDYQIPIADIKKAGINSTGGKEENQLPELLKAFVEYRTVNNLWEVIK
;
A
#
# COMPACT_ATOMS: atom_id res chain seq x y z
N PHE A 1 2.83 12.94 6.50
CA PHE A 1 1.77 13.72 5.87
C PHE A 1 0.41 13.35 6.44
N ASP A 2 -0.48 14.34 6.54
CA ASP A 2 -1.87 14.14 6.99
C ASP A 2 -2.77 13.65 5.87
N VAL A 3 -2.53 14.16 4.65
CA VAL A 3 -3.30 13.85 3.44
C VAL A 3 -2.37 13.74 2.25
N ILE A 4 -2.60 12.71 1.44
CA ILE A 4 -1.96 12.54 0.13
C ILE A 4 -3.06 12.42 -0.93
N LEU A 5 -2.96 13.21 -1.99
CA LEU A 5 -3.79 13.06 -3.19
C LEU A 5 -2.86 12.82 -4.38
N THR A 6 -3.08 11.73 -5.11
CA THR A 6 -2.18 11.33 -6.18
C THR A 6 -2.89 10.62 -7.34
N ASN A 7 -2.33 10.83 -8.52
CA ASN A 7 -2.63 10.07 -9.73
C ASN A 7 -1.30 9.48 -10.23
N PRO A 8 -0.94 8.27 -9.81
CA PRO A 8 0.33 7.66 -10.20
C PRO A 8 0.34 7.32 -11.69
N PRO A 9 1.51 7.17 -12.31
CA PRO A 9 1.60 6.69 -13.68
C PRO A 9 1.07 5.26 -13.79
N PHE A 10 0.25 4.97 -14.82
CA PHE A 10 -0.33 3.66 -15.07
C PHE A 10 0.40 2.91 -16.17
N GLY A 11 0.29 1.57 -16.13
CA GLY A 11 0.70 0.70 -17.23
C GLY A 11 2.20 0.48 -17.35
N THR A 12 3.00 1.05 -16.46
CA THR A 12 4.43 0.78 -16.39
C THR A 12 4.68 -0.33 -15.38
N THR A 13 5.43 -1.33 -15.79
CA THR A 13 5.87 -2.41 -14.90
C THR A 13 7.39 -2.39 -14.81
N LEU A 14 7.91 -2.23 -13.60
CA LEU A 14 9.33 -2.36 -13.34
C LEU A 14 9.73 -3.83 -13.44
N SER A 15 10.80 -4.12 -14.18
CA SER A 15 11.34 -5.47 -14.19
C SER A 15 11.86 -5.84 -12.79
N GLN A 16 11.93 -7.15 -12.50
CA GLN A 16 12.39 -7.61 -11.20
C GLN A 16 13.81 -7.14 -10.87
N ASN A 17 14.63 -6.95 -11.90
CA ASN A 17 16.05 -6.61 -11.79
C ASN A 17 16.36 -5.17 -12.24
N SER A 18 15.34 -4.30 -12.43
CA SER A 18 15.59 -2.88 -12.75
C SER A 18 16.42 -2.25 -11.65
N PRO A 19 17.69 -1.84 -11.91
CA PRO A 19 18.57 -1.33 -10.88
C PRO A 19 18.22 0.13 -10.53
N ILE A 20 18.55 0.52 -9.33
CA ILE A 20 18.66 1.93 -8.96
C ILE A 20 19.91 2.47 -9.64
N VAL A 21 19.77 3.54 -10.43
CA VAL A 21 20.85 4.12 -11.20
C VAL A 21 21.39 5.40 -10.56
N GLU A 22 22.57 5.82 -10.97
CA GLU A 22 23.24 7.00 -10.41
C GLU A 22 22.45 8.29 -10.66
N GLU A 23 21.65 8.36 -11.72
CA GLU A 23 20.76 9.49 -11.98
C GLU A 23 19.73 9.71 -10.88
N ASP A 24 19.41 8.66 -10.12
CA ASP A 24 18.54 8.77 -8.94
C ASP A 24 19.24 9.57 -7.80
N SER A 25 20.57 9.78 -7.90
CA SER A 25 21.37 10.59 -6.97
C SER A 25 21.22 12.11 -7.17
N LYS A 26 20.39 12.56 -8.09
CA LYS A 26 20.08 14.00 -8.29
C LYS A 26 19.68 14.72 -7.02
N TYR A 27 19.24 14.01 -6.02
CA TYR A 27 18.95 14.53 -4.67
C TYR A 27 20.19 15.02 -3.92
N LYS A 28 21.42 14.64 -4.33
CA LYS A 28 22.67 15.18 -3.81
C LYS A 28 23.21 16.37 -4.62
N ASN A 29 22.46 16.83 -5.63
CA ASN A 29 22.86 17.97 -6.42
C ASN A 29 22.69 19.26 -5.59
N ASP A 30 23.80 19.85 -5.18
CA ASP A 30 23.84 21.06 -4.35
C ASP A 30 23.01 22.21 -4.97
N GLN A 31 23.05 22.38 -6.29
CA GLN A 31 22.25 23.40 -6.98
C GLN A 31 20.76 23.19 -6.83
N LEU A 32 20.30 21.92 -6.87
CA LEU A 32 18.89 21.60 -6.68
C LEU A 32 18.47 21.84 -5.23
N ILE A 33 19.31 21.44 -4.28
CA ILE A 33 19.13 21.69 -2.84
C ILE A 33 19.00 23.18 -2.58
N GLU A 34 19.93 24.00 -3.10
CA GLU A 34 19.90 25.46 -2.97
C GLU A 34 18.62 26.06 -3.58
N THR A 35 18.19 25.55 -4.73
CA THR A 35 16.96 25.99 -5.38
C THR A 35 15.74 25.73 -4.51
N TYR A 36 15.64 24.56 -3.89
CA TYR A 36 14.52 24.22 -3.00
C TYR A 36 14.58 25.01 -1.69
N ILE A 37 15.76 25.16 -1.10
CA ILE A 37 15.96 25.98 0.11
C ILE A 37 15.55 27.43 -0.16
N LYS A 38 15.95 27.99 -1.30
CA LYS A 38 15.56 29.35 -1.70
C LYS A 38 14.05 29.50 -1.90
N LYS A 39 13.39 28.47 -2.41
CA LYS A 39 11.94 28.50 -2.71
C LYS A 39 11.09 28.30 -1.47
N TYR A 40 11.46 27.39 -0.59
CA TYR A 40 10.59 26.91 0.52
C TYR A 40 11.13 27.29 1.89
N GLY A 41 12.35 27.79 1.98
CA GLY A 41 13.06 28.06 3.23
C GLY A 41 13.79 26.81 3.76
N GLU A 42 14.92 27.05 4.40
CA GLU A 42 15.79 26.00 4.93
C GLU A 42 15.09 25.12 5.97
N GLU A 43 14.30 25.75 6.84
CA GLU A 43 13.54 25.04 7.88
C GLU A 43 12.57 24.03 7.28
N LEU A 44 11.74 24.45 6.32
CA LEU A 44 10.73 23.57 5.70
C LEU A 44 11.40 22.44 4.92
N TYR A 45 12.50 22.73 4.24
CA TYR A 45 13.24 21.74 3.45
C TYR A 45 13.77 20.60 4.31
N TYR A 46 14.45 20.91 5.41
CA TYR A 46 15.03 19.88 6.27
C TYR A 46 14.04 19.23 7.24
N LYS A 47 12.91 19.85 7.52
CA LYS A 47 11.80 19.23 8.27
C LYS A 47 10.94 18.27 7.43
N ALA A 48 10.98 18.38 6.12
CA ALA A 48 10.15 17.55 5.24
C ALA A 48 10.44 16.06 5.47
N GLY A 49 9.42 15.31 5.90
CA GLY A 49 9.50 13.87 6.14
C GLY A 49 9.97 13.44 7.53
N PHE A 50 10.10 14.36 8.49
CA PHE A 50 10.39 14.03 9.89
C PHE A 50 9.15 14.22 10.76
N THR A 51 8.87 13.23 11.62
CA THR A 51 7.76 13.25 12.57
C THR A 51 8.09 14.02 13.86
N GLU A 52 9.37 14.21 14.15
CA GLU A 52 9.82 14.94 15.34
C GLU A 52 9.57 16.43 15.20
N ILE A 53 9.14 17.08 16.29
CA ILE A 53 8.98 18.52 16.35
C ILE A 53 10.37 19.14 16.61
N PHE A 54 10.96 19.76 15.59
CA PHE A 54 12.19 20.52 15.72
C PHE A 54 11.90 22.01 15.96
N ASN A 55 12.54 22.56 16.98
CA ASN A 55 12.63 24.00 17.09
C ASN A 55 13.82 24.48 16.24
N TYR A 56 13.53 24.95 15.01
CA TYR A 56 14.59 25.33 14.05
C TYR A 56 15.40 26.54 14.48
N SER A 57 14.92 27.34 15.43
CA SER A 57 15.69 28.43 16.06
C SER A 57 16.81 27.90 16.96
N ASN A 58 16.68 26.66 17.46
CA ASN A 58 17.73 25.99 18.23
C ASN A 58 18.77 25.38 17.28
N ILE A 59 20.04 25.72 17.50
CA ILE A 59 21.16 25.31 16.65
C ILE A 59 21.37 23.79 16.66
N GLU A 60 21.18 23.13 17.80
CA GLU A 60 21.33 21.67 17.93
C GLU A 60 20.25 20.95 17.16
N HIS A 61 18.99 21.43 17.23
CA HIS A 61 17.89 20.88 16.46
C HIS A 61 18.09 21.05 14.95
N ARG A 62 18.64 22.20 14.50
CA ARG A 62 18.99 22.39 13.08
C ARG A 62 20.05 21.42 12.60
N LEU A 63 21.10 21.23 13.38
CA LEU A 63 22.17 20.29 13.03
C LEU A 63 21.64 18.86 12.96
N LYS A 64 20.86 18.45 13.96
CA LYS A 64 20.22 17.13 13.96
C LYS A 64 19.27 16.92 12.77
N ALA A 65 18.47 17.93 12.40
CA ALA A 65 17.58 17.85 11.24
C ALA A 65 18.36 17.65 9.93
N LYS A 66 19.47 18.39 9.77
CA LYS A 66 20.37 18.23 8.61
C LYS A 66 21.03 16.86 8.58
N GLU A 67 21.54 16.38 9.71
CA GLU A 67 22.14 15.06 9.83
C GLU A 67 21.17 13.95 9.43
N LEU A 68 19.96 13.94 9.98
CA LEU A 68 18.90 12.98 9.63
C LEU A 68 18.48 13.06 8.15
N TYR A 69 18.45 14.26 7.58
CA TYR A 69 18.20 14.44 6.15
C TYR A 69 19.26 13.75 5.30
N PHE A 70 20.54 14.01 5.58
CA PHE A 70 21.65 13.42 4.84
C PHE A 70 21.76 11.91 5.07
N GLU A 71 21.47 11.42 6.27
CA GLU A 71 21.40 9.98 6.54
C GLU A 71 20.36 9.31 5.64
N LYS A 72 19.16 9.87 5.52
CA LYS A 72 18.13 9.34 4.64
C LYS A 72 18.49 9.44 3.16
N MET A 73 19.14 10.51 2.74
CA MET A 73 19.67 10.63 1.37
C MET A 73 20.73 9.58 1.08
N ASN A 74 21.61 9.30 2.04
CA ASN A 74 22.63 8.25 1.91
C ASN A 74 22.00 6.85 1.76
N GLN A 75 20.89 6.56 2.44
CA GLN A 75 20.17 5.28 2.26
C GLN A 75 19.75 5.03 0.80
N VAL A 76 19.37 6.08 0.06
CA VAL A 76 19.07 5.95 -1.38
C VAL A 76 20.34 5.61 -2.16
N THR A 77 21.44 6.31 -1.91
CA THR A 77 22.70 6.11 -2.66
C THR A 77 23.40 4.80 -2.33
N ASP A 78 23.23 4.26 -1.12
CA ASP A 78 23.77 2.97 -0.72
C ASP A 78 23.06 1.79 -1.39
N ASN A 79 21.97 2.06 -2.10
CA ASN A 79 21.19 1.07 -2.85
C ASN A 79 21.48 1.06 -4.37
N PHE A 80 22.47 1.82 -4.85
CA PHE A 80 22.86 1.77 -6.27
C PHE A 80 23.18 0.35 -6.73
N GLY A 81 22.70 0.01 -7.90
CA GLY A 81 22.80 -1.33 -8.48
C GLY A 81 21.83 -2.38 -7.91
N LYS A 82 21.17 -2.08 -6.77
CA LYS A 82 20.14 -2.97 -6.25
C LYS A 82 18.82 -2.79 -7.01
N PRO A 83 17.98 -3.83 -7.11
CA PRO A 83 16.68 -3.71 -7.76
C PRO A 83 15.77 -2.69 -7.06
N ILE A 84 15.17 -1.77 -7.81
CA ILE A 84 14.21 -0.78 -7.29
C ILE A 84 13.06 -1.47 -6.55
N ARG A 85 12.53 -2.56 -7.11
CA ARG A 85 11.45 -3.35 -6.48
C ARG A 85 11.83 -3.90 -5.11
N GLY A 86 13.11 -4.11 -4.86
CA GLY A 86 13.62 -4.57 -3.55
C GLY A 86 13.47 -3.54 -2.42
N LEU A 87 13.19 -2.28 -2.75
CA LEU A 87 12.89 -1.23 -1.77
C LEU A 87 11.44 -1.29 -1.25
N PHE A 88 10.60 -2.14 -1.85
CA PHE A 88 9.17 -2.25 -1.53
C PHE A 88 8.85 -3.67 -1.07
N GLU A 89 7.99 -3.79 -0.08
CA GLU A 89 7.51 -5.10 0.39
C GLU A 89 6.61 -5.75 -0.67
N VAL A 90 5.67 -4.97 -1.25
CA VAL A 90 4.84 -5.44 -2.36
C VAL A 90 5.64 -5.71 -3.64
N GLY A 91 6.82 -5.12 -3.78
CA GLY A 91 7.72 -5.31 -4.92
C GLY A 91 8.16 -6.76 -5.13
N LYS A 92 8.07 -7.60 -4.12
CA LYS A 92 8.32 -9.05 -4.22
C LYS A 92 7.28 -9.76 -5.08
N SER A 93 6.02 -9.30 -5.05
CA SER A 93 4.88 -9.92 -5.73
C SER A 93 4.35 -9.10 -6.92
N ALA A 94 4.57 -7.78 -6.92
CA ALA A 94 4.05 -6.87 -7.94
C ALA A 94 5.13 -5.91 -8.44
N GLY A 95 5.09 -5.57 -9.72
CA GLY A 95 6.02 -4.63 -10.34
C GLY A 95 5.35 -3.41 -10.95
N GLN A 96 4.02 -3.34 -10.92
CA GLN A 96 3.25 -2.23 -11.45
C GLN A 96 3.53 -0.96 -10.63
N THR A 97 3.84 0.13 -11.31
CA THR A 97 4.22 1.40 -10.65
C THR A 97 3.12 1.92 -9.75
N GLU A 98 1.86 1.85 -10.16
CA GLU A 98 0.72 2.25 -9.36
C GLU A 98 0.60 1.48 -8.03
N VAL A 99 0.97 0.20 -8.01
CA VAL A 99 1.00 -0.64 -6.80
C VAL A 99 2.12 -0.20 -5.85
N LEU A 100 3.32 0.05 -6.38
CA LEU A 100 4.45 0.55 -5.60
C LEU A 100 4.16 1.95 -5.03
N PHE A 101 3.42 2.79 -5.78
CA PHE A 101 2.99 4.10 -5.31
C PHE A 101 2.04 4.02 -4.10
N ILE A 102 1.16 3.02 -4.03
CA ILE A 102 0.29 2.85 -2.86
C ILE A 102 1.13 2.60 -1.61
N GLU A 103 2.10 1.67 -1.65
CA GLU A 103 3.01 1.42 -0.53
C GLU A 103 3.75 2.70 -0.14
N ARG A 104 4.36 3.38 -1.10
CA ARG A 104 5.08 4.61 -0.83
C ARG A 104 4.20 5.69 -0.18
N CYS A 105 2.97 5.85 -0.64
CA CYS A 105 2.03 6.79 -0.04
C CYS A 105 1.66 6.40 1.40
N LEU A 106 1.43 5.09 1.65
CA LEU A 106 1.16 4.60 3.01
C LEU A 106 2.35 4.82 3.94
N ASP A 107 3.59 4.64 3.46
CA ASP A 107 4.80 4.92 4.25
C ASP A 107 4.90 6.41 4.64
N LEU A 108 4.58 7.30 3.69
CA LEU A 108 4.66 8.74 3.89
C LEU A 108 3.52 9.32 4.74
N LEU A 109 2.38 8.64 4.83
CA LEU A 109 1.28 9.05 5.69
C LEU A 109 1.61 8.80 7.16
N ARG A 110 1.25 9.75 8.03
CA ARG A 110 1.20 9.49 9.47
C ARG A 110 0.07 8.50 9.79
N ASP A 111 0.11 7.92 10.97
CA ASP A 111 -0.98 7.09 11.48
C ASP A 111 -2.29 7.90 11.51
N GLY A 112 -3.38 7.30 11.05
CA GLY A 112 -4.67 7.97 10.85
C GLY A 112 -4.70 8.96 9.67
N GLY A 113 -3.60 9.14 8.93
CA GLY A 113 -3.53 9.94 7.71
C GLY A 113 -4.39 9.35 6.58
N ARG A 114 -4.76 10.16 5.61
CA ARG A 114 -5.72 9.79 4.55
C ARG A 114 -5.09 9.95 3.18
N MET A 115 -5.49 9.09 2.27
CA MET A 115 -5.05 9.12 0.88
C MET A 115 -6.25 9.04 -0.06
N GLY A 116 -6.21 9.85 -1.11
CA GLY A 116 -7.03 9.67 -2.32
C GLY A 116 -6.11 9.35 -3.49
N ILE A 117 -6.36 8.22 -4.14
CA ILE A 117 -5.53 7.73 -5.23
C ILE A 117 -6.39 7.29 -6.42
N VAL A 118 -5.97 7.66 -7.62
CA VAL A 118 -6.56 7.13 -8.86
C VAL A 118 -5.88 5.82 -9.19
N LEU A 119 -6.65 4.76 -9.39
CA LEU A 119 -6.13 3.43 -9.70
C LEU A 119 -6.83 2.81 -10.91
N PRO A 120 -6.12 2.07 -11.77
CA PRO A 120 -6.75 1.17 -12.72
C PRO A 120 -7.61 0.12 -11.99
N GLU A 121 -8.77 -0.23 -12.55
CA GLU A 121 -9.61 -1.28 -11.96
C GLU A 121 -8.89 -2.62 -11.79
N GLY A 122 -7.91 -2.91 -12.65
CA GLY A 122 -7.07 -4.10 -12.52
C GLY A 122 -6.38 -4.25 -11.17
N VAL A 123 -6.07 -3.14 -10.49
CA VAL A 123 -5.49 -3.20 -9.13
C VAL A 123 -6.49 -3.75 -8.13
N LEU A 124 -7.78 -3.46 -8.33
CA LEU A 124 -8.85 -3.85 -7.40
C LEU A 124 -9.39 -5.26 -7.64
N ASN A 125 -9.33 -5.77 -8.88
CA ASN A 125 -10.01 -7.02 -9.27
C ASN A 125 -9.10 -8.13 -9.83
N SER A 126 -7.84 -7.84 -10.20
CA SER A 126 -6.93 -8.86 -10.73
C SER A 126 -6.49 -9.86 -9.65
N SER A 127 -6.57 -11.16 -9.94
CA SER A 127 -6.10 -12.22 -9.04
C SER A 127 -4.59 -12.12 -8.77
N ASN A 128 -3.81 -11.70 -9.77
CA ASN A 128 -2.35 -11.56 -9.66
C ASN A 128 -1.93 -10.47 -8.66
N LEU A 129 -2.82 -9.54 -8.30
CA LEU A 129 -2.56 -8.47 -7.35
C LEU A 129 -3.24 -8.68 -5.98
N GLN A 130 -3.72 -9.89 -5.72
CA GLN A 130 -4.34 -10.21 -4.44
C GLN A 130 -3.39 -9.95 -3.26
N ASN A 131 -2.14 -10.39 -3.34
CA ASN A 131 -1.15 -10.15 -2.26
C ASN A 131 -0.91 -8.66 -2.01
N ALA A 132 -0.93 -7.83 -3.06
CA ALA A 132 -0.80 -6.39 -2.90
C ALA A 132 -2.02 -5.77 -2.20
N ARG A 133 -3.24 -6.21 -2.55
CA ARG A 133 -4.47 -5.76 -1.86
C ARG A 133 -4.45 -6.15 -0.38
N GLU A 134 -4.09 -7.37 -0.07
CA GLU A 134 -3.95 -7.85 1.31
C GLU A 134 -2.92 -7.04 2.12
N TYR A 135 -1.82 -6.68 1.48
CA TYR A 135 -0.83 -5.77 2.08
C TYR A 135 -1.46 -4.41 2.45
N PHE A 136 -2.24 -3.81 1.56
CA PHE A 136 -2.87 -2.52 1.80
C PHE A 136 -3.98 -2.61 2.86
N GLU A 137 -4.83 -3.64 2.77
CA GLU A 137 -5.91 -3.90 3.73
C GLU A 137 -5.38 -4.18 5.15
N SER A 138 -4.15 -4.68 5.28
CA SER A 138 -3.50 -4.88 6.58
C SER A 138 -2.92 -3.61 7.20
N ARG A 139 -2.96 -2.48 6.50
CA ARG A 139 -2.36 -1.19 6.92
C ARG A 139 -3.31 -0.01 6.89
N ALA A 140 -4.42 -0.13 6.18
CA ALA A 140 -5.34 0.97 5.96
C ALA A 140 -6.78 0.48 5.81
N LYS A 141 -7.74 1.31 6.25
CA LYS A 141 -9.16 1.13 5.95
C LYS A 141 -9.51 1.81 4.63
N ILE A 142 -10.29 1.13 3.80
CA ILE A 142 -10.89 1.72 2.61
C ILE A 142 -12.08 2.57 3.06
N LEU A 143 -12.06 3.85 2.74
CA LEU A 143 -13.11 4.79 3.12
C LEU A 143 -14.20 4.92 2.07
N LEU A 144 -13.84 4.81 0.79
CA LEU A 144 -14.74 4.94 -0.36
C LEU A 144 -14.03 4.42 -1.62
N ILE A 145 -14.77 3.71 -2.47
CA ILE A 145 -14.36 3.40 -3.84
C ILE A 145 -15.34 4.04 -4.80
N VAL A 146 -14.82 4.80 -5.77
CA VAL A 146 -15.64 5.44 -6.83
C VAL A 146 -15.21 4.90 -8.18
N SER A 147 -16.02 4.08 -8.79
CA SER A 147 -15.82 3.65 -10.19
C SER A 147 -16.10 4.83 -11.11
N LEU A 148 -15.16 5.17 -11.96
CA LEU A 148 -15.24 6.28 -12.91
C LEU A 148 -15.61 5.79 -14.31
N PRO A 149 -16.26 6.63 -15.14
CA PRO A 149 -16.48 6.26 -16.53
C PRO A 149 -15.14 6.13 -17.28
N GLN A 150 -15.10 5.19 -18.23
CA GLN A 150 -13.87 4.88 -18.97
C GLN A 150 -13.37 6.08 -19.80
N GLU A 151 -14.27 6.96 -20.17
CA GLU A 151 -14.03 8.10 -21.07
C GLU A 151 -13.13 9.17 -20.46
N ILE A 152 -12.99 9.25 -19.14
CA ILE A 152 -12.28 10.32 -18.43
C ILE A 152 -10.83 10.50 -18.93
N PHE A 153 -10.15 9.41 -19.22
CA PHE A 153 -8.74 9.45 -19.60
C PHE A 153 -8.49 9.26 -21.11
N ILE A 154 -9.54 9.09 -21.94
CA ILE A 154 -9.38 8.90 -23.39
C ILE A 154 -8.70 10.12 -24.02
N SER A 155 -9.09 11.33 -23.63
CA SER A 155 -8.46 12.56 -24.14
C SER A 155 -6.98 12.69 -23.77
N SER A 156 -6.53 11.99 -22.73
CA SER A 156 -5.12 11.90 -22.29
C SER A 156 -4.39 10.68 -22.86
N GLY A 157 -5.02 9.93 -23.79
CA GLY A 157 -4.44 8.76 -24.43
C GLY A 157 -4.53 7.45 -23.63
N ALA A 158 -5.22 7.43 -22.50
CA ALA A 158 -5.40 6.24 -21.70
C ALA A 158 -6.83 5.67 -21.86
N THR A 159 -6.94 4.40 -22.23
CA THR A 159 -8.23 3.68 -22.38
C THR A 159 -8.58 2.81 -21.18
N VAL A 160 -7.87 2.96 -20.08
CA VAL A 160 -8.02 2.14 -18.88
C VAL A 160 -9.15 2.69 -18.03
N LYS A 161 -10.10 1.83 -17.65
CA LYS A 161 -11.11 2.16 -16.66
C LYS A 161 -10.46 2.29 -15.28
N THR A 162 -10.79 3.37 -14.57
CA THR A 162 -10.17 3.75 -13.31
C THR A 162 -11.18 3.90 -12.19
N SER A 163 -10.68 3.85 -10.98
CA SER A 163 -11.44 4.15 -9.76
C SER A 163 -10.68 5.16 -8.90
N LEU A 164 -11.43 6.04 -8.22
CA LEU A 164 -10.89 6.79 -7.09
C LEU A 164 -10.99 5.90 -5.85
N VAL A 165 -9.89 5.70 -5.18
CA VAL A 165 -9.83 4.92 -3.94
C VAL A 165 -9.38 5.83 -2.81
N PHE A 166 -10.20 5.90 -1.77
CA PHE A 166 -9.89 6.69 -0.57
C PHE A 166 -9.57 5.75 0.57
N LEU A 167 -8.42 5.96 1.18
CA LEU A 167 -7.88 5.12 2.26
C LEU A 167 -7.59 5.99 3.49
N LYS A 168 -7.71 5.39 4.68
CA LYS A 168 -7.19 5.93 5.95
C LYS A 168 -6.17 4.92 6.49
N LYS A 169 -4.91 5.34 6.62
CA LYS A 169 -3.90 4.53 7.31
C LYS A 169 -4.37 4.24 8.72
N PHE A 170 -4.16 3.04 9.20
CA PHE A 170 -4.55 2.68 10.56
C PHE A 170 -4.00 3.69 11.57
N THR A 171 -4.79 4.02 12.58
CA THR A 171 -4.26 4.66 13.78
C THR A 171 -3.39 3.65 14.55
N THR A 172 -2.66 4.13 15.52
CA THR A 172 -1.87 3.24 16.41
C THR A 172 -2.76 2.19 17.07
N GLU A 173 -3.96 2.60 17.52
CA GLU A 173 -4.93 1.70 18.16
C GLU A 173 -5.50 0.68 17.16
N GLU A 174 -5.89 1.12 15.96
CA GLU A 174 -6.40 0.23 14.90
C GLU A 174 -5.34 -0.79 14.48
N LYS A 175 -4.07 -0.38 14.42
CA LYS A 175 -2.95 -1.28 14.11
C LYS A 175 -2.77 -2.34 15.19
N VAL A 176 -2.76 -1.94 16.47
CA VAL A 176 -2.65 -2.88 17.60
C VAL A 176 -3.83 -3.85 17.60
N GLN A 177 -5.05 -3.37 17.38
CA GLN A 177 -6.24 -4.21 17.28
C GLN A 177 -6.14 -5.21 16.13
N TYR A 178 -5.74 -4.76 14.94
CA TYR A 178 -5.60 -5.62 13.76
C TYR A 178 -4.55 -6.71 13.98
N GLU A 179 -3.36 -6.36 14.50
CA GLU A 179 -2.29 -7.33 14.77
C GLU A 179 -2.70 -8.35 15.86
N SER A 180 -3.39 -7.92 16.92
CA SER A 180 -3.92 -8.81 17.95
C SER A 180 -4.93 -9.83 17.36
N ILE A 181 -5.86 -9.37 16.54
CA ILE A 181 -6.84 -10.23 15.84
C ILE A 181 -6.12 -11.23 14.92
N LYS A 182 -5.12 -10.77 14.20
CA LYS A 182 -4.34 -11.59 13.29
C LYS A 182 -3.55 -12.67 14.01
N GLU A 183 -2.87 -12.32 15.12
CA GLU A 183 -2.13 -13.28 15.95
C GLU A 183 -3.06 -14.34 16.54
N GLU A 184 -4.22 -13.94 17.07
CA GLU A 184 -5.24 -14.87 17.56
C GLU A 184 -5.73 -15.81 16.46
N ALA A 185 -6.08 -15.28 15.29
CA ALA A 185 -6.55 -16.06 14.15
C ALA A 185 -5.49 -17.07 13.68
N ILE A 186 -4.24 -16.64 13.54
CA ILE A 186 -3.15 -17.54 13.17
C ILE A 186 -3.00 -18.66 14.20
N LYS A 187 -2.96 -18.32 15.48
CA LYS A 187 -2.82 -19.30 16.56
C LYS A 187 -3.97 -20.32 16.58
N GLU A 188 -5.21 -19.84 16.50
CA GLU A 188 -6.41 -20.68 16.56
C GLU A 188 -6.47 -21.62 15.35
N ILE A 189 -6.33 -21.09 14.15
CA ILE A 189 -6.42 -21.88 12.92
C ILE A 189 -5.22 -22.83 12.77
N THR A 190 -4.00 -22.39 13.10
CA THR A 190 -2.83 -23.29 13.05
C THR A 190 -2.99 -24.43 14.04
N THR A 191 -3.48 -24.17 15.26
CA THR A 191 -3.74 -25.21 16.26
C THR A 191 -4.75 -26.25 15.77
N LYS A 192 -5.79 -25.82 15.05
CA LYS A 192 -6.80 -26.72 14.44
C LYS A 192 -6.16 -27.75 13.51
N TYR A 193 -5.13 -27.36 12.76
CA TYR A 193 -4.46 -28.21 11.77
C TYR A 193 -3.11 -28.75 12.23
N GLN A 194 -2.66 -28.42 13.44
CA GLN A 194 -1.32 -28.76 13.95
C GLN A 194 -0.99 -30.23 13.82
N LYS A 195 -1.93 -31.11 14.21
CA LYS A 195 -1.72 -32.56 14.14
C LYS A 195 -1.43 -33.06 12.73
N GLU A 196 -2.17 -32.54 11.73
CA GLU A 196 -1.97 -32.93 10.33
C GLU A 196 -0.63 -32.38 9.79
N LEU A 197 -0.25 -31.16 10.18
CA LEU A 197 1.04 -30.58 9.84
C LEU A 197 2.20 -31.39 10.43
N ASP A 198 2.12 -31.76 11.70
CA ASP A 198 3.12 -32.57 12.39
C ASP A 198 3.26 -33.96 11.76
N ASP A 199 2.13 -34.62 11.46
CA ASP A 199 2.13 -35.92 10.76
C ASP A 199 2.80 -35.87 9.37
N ILE A 200 2.57 -34.79 8.62
CA ILE A 200 3.20 -34.56 7.31
C ILE A 200 4.70 -34.32 7.48
N GLU A 201 5.09 -33.45 8.42
CA GLU A 201 6.48 -33.10 8.66
C GLU A 201 7.30 -34.30 9.14
N GLU A 202 6.74 -35.09 10.08
CA GLU A 202 7.35 -36.33 10.55
C GLU A 202 7.63 -37.29 9.38
N LYS A 203 6.62 -37.55 8.54
CA LYS A 203 6.76 -38.44 7.36
C LYS A 203 7.77 -37.91 6.35
N LEU A 204 7.79 -36.61 6.08
CA LEU A 204 8.73 -35.99 5.14
C LEU A 204 10.17 -35.97 5.69
N SER A 205 10.36 -36.07 7.00
CA SER A 205 11.66 -36.10 7.68
C SER A 205 12.35 -37.47 7.65
N LEU A 206 11.63 -38.58 7.36
CA LEU A 206 12.13 -39.94 7.34
C LEU A 206 13.28 -40.11 6.35
N LYS A 207 14.32 -40.84 6.78
CA LYS A 207 15.57 -41.04 6.02
C LYS A 207 15.95 -42.53 5.94
N GLY A 208 16.84 -42.87 5.00
CA GLY A 208 17.36 -44.19 4.88
C GLY A 208 16.32 -45.22 4.42
N LYS A 209 16.18 -46.34 5.10
CA LYS A 209 15.24 -47.42 4.76
C LYS A 209 13.75 -47.04 4.97
N GLU A 210 13.51 -46.06 5.81
CA GLU A 210 12.14 -45.53 6.13
C GLU A 210 11.76 -44.34 5.26
N ALA A 211 12.67 -43.88 4.38
CA ALA A 211 12.40 -42.76 3.49
C ALA A 211 11.26 -43.09 2.53
N LEU A 212 10.37 -42.12 2.33
CA LEU A 212 9.25 -42.21 1.41
C LEU A 212 9.72 -42.41 -0.04
N LYS A 213 8.96 -43.15 -0.83
CA LYS A 213 9.12 -43.19 -2.28
C LYS A 213 8.88 -41.79 -2.88
N LYS A 214 9.45 -41.58 -4.08
CA LYS A 214 9.41 -40.27 -4.75
C LYS A 214 7.97 -39.74 -4.94
N ASP A 215 7.05 -40.61 -5.29
CA ASP A 215 5.65 -40.24 -5.55
C ASP A 215 4.91 -39.92 -4.24
N GLU A 216 5.07 -40.73 -3.20
CA GLU A 216 4.51 -40.48 -1.86
C GLU A 216 5.03 -39.17 -1.26
N LYS A 217 6.32 -38.91 -1.44
CA LYS A 217 6.89 -37.61 -1.02
C LYS A 217 6.27 -36.43 -1.74
N LYS A 218 6.03 -36.56 -3.05
CA LYS A 218 5.40 -35.52 -3.87
C LYS A 218 3.95 -35.28 -3.44
N GLU A 219 3.20 -36.35 -3.17
CA GLU A 219 1.82 -36.25 -2.70
C GLU A 219 1.72 -35.53 -1.33
N LEU A 220 2.60 -35.89 -0.39
CA LEU A 220 2.65 -35.21 0.92
C LEU A 220 3.07 -33.74 0.81
N GLN A 221 4.05 -33.42 -0.05
CA GLN A 221 4.40 -32.01 -0.31
C GLN A 221 3.25 -31.23 -0.91
N GLN A 222 2.51 -31.84 -1.84
CA GLN A 222 1.31 -31.22 -2.41
C GLN A 222 0.23 -31.01 -1.33
N ARG A 223 -0.01 -32.00 -0.49
CA ARG A 223 -0.95 -31.90 0.64
C ARG A 223 -0.55 -30.80 1.62
N GLN A 224 0.75 -30.66 1.92
CA GLN A 224 1.26 -29.59 2.77
C GLN A 224 0.98 -28.21 2.19
N ILE A 225 1.16 -28.03 0.87
CA ILE A 225 0.84 -26.79 0.18
C ILE A 225 -0.65 -26.49 0.26
N GLU A 226 -1.50 -27.48 0.00
CA GLU A 226 -2.96 -27.34 0.07
C GLU A 226 -3.42 -26.94 1.49
N LEU A 227 -2.86 -27.59 2.51
CA LEU A 227 -3.17 -27.31 3.91
C LEU A 227 -2.74 -25.91 4.33
N ASN A 228 -1.53 -25.47 3.93
CA ASN A 228 -1.07 -24.11 4.18
C ASN A 228 -1.94 -23.06 3.50
N ASN A 229 -2.41 -23.33 2.27
CA ASN A 229 -3.34 -22.46 1.57
C ASN A 229 -4.70 -22.39 2.30
N LEU A 230 -5.21 -23.53 2.76
CA LEU A 230 -6.47 -23.59 3.52
C LEU A 230 -6.35 -22.79 4.83
N ILE A 231 -5.27 -22.99 5.60
CA ILE A 231 -4.97 -22.22 6.80
C ILE A 231 -4.95 -20.71 6.48
N SER A 232 -4.26 -20.32 5.43
CA SER A 232 -4.19 -18.91 5.01
C SER A 232 -5.57 -18.33 4.70
N ILE A 233 -6.43 -19.08 4.02
CA ILE A 233 -7.80 -18.65 3.70
C ILE A 233 -8.63 -18.50 4.98
N GLU A 234 -8.65 -19.52 5.85
CA GLU A 234 -9.42 -19.47 7.11
C GLU A 234 -8.95 -18.33 8.03
N VAL A 235 -7.64 -18.10 8.14
CA VAL A 235 -7.08 -16.97 8.91
C VAL A 235 -7.60 -15.63 8.35
N LYS A 236 -7.59 -15.45 7.04
CA LYS A 236 -8.08 -14.23 6.40
C LYS A 236 -9.57 -14.02 6.63
N GLU A 237 -10.36 -15.08 6.53
CA GLU A 237 -11.81 -15.03 6.80
C GLU A 237 -12.08 -14.63 8.25
N GLN A 238 -11.36 -15.22 9.20
CA GLN A 238 -11.50 -14.89 10.62
C GLN A 238 -11.10 -13.44 10.93
N ILE A 239 -10.00 -12.95 10.33
CA ILE A 239 -9.60 -11.54 10.44
C ILE A 239 -10.72 -10.63 9.91
N LYS A 240 -11.27 -10.92 8.73
CA LYS A 240 -12.36 -10.14 8.14
C LYS A 240 -13.59 -10.10 9.02
N GLN A 241 -13.96 -11.22 9.66
CA GLN A 241 -15.11 -11.26 10.57
C GLN A 241 -14.90 -10.44 11.85
N LYS A 242 -13.68 -10.45 12.42
CA LYS A 242 -13.36 -9.75 13.67
C LYS A 242 -12.99 -8.27 13.46
N PHE A 243 -12.49 -7.90 12.25
CA PHE A 243 -12.10 -6.55 11.87
C PHE A 243 -12.94 -6.07 10.68
N ASP A 244 -14.26 -6.15 10.85
CA ASP A 244 -15.21 -5.77 9.81
C ASP A 244 -15.53 -4.27 9.85
N TYR A 245 -15.71 -3.69 8.67
CA TYR A 245 -16.19 -2.31 8.50
C TYR A 245 -16.84 -2.15 7.12
N GLN A 246 -17.76 -1.19 7.03
CA GLN A 246 -18.47 -0.92 5.78
C GLN A 246 -17.59 -0.15 4.81
N ILE A 247 -17.59 -0.58 3.54
CA ILE A 247 -16.91 0.09 2.44
C ILE A 247 -17.99 0.62 1.47
N PRO A 248 -18.27 1.94 1.47
CA PRO A 248 -19.17 2.51 0.48
C PRO A 248 -18.54 2.46 -0.91
N ILE A 249 -19.36 2.09 -1.91
CA ILE A 249 -18.97 2.03 -3.31
C ILE A 249 -19.94 2.89 -4.12
N ALA A 250 -19.40 3.72 -5.00
CA ALA A 250 -20.18 4.53 -5.93
C ALA A 250 -19.78 4.23 -7.38
N ASP A 251 -20.76 4.23 -8.28
CA ASP A 251 -20.52 4.09 -9.72
C ASP A 251 -20.96 5.37 -10.41
N ILE A 252 -19.99 6.15 -10.90
CA ILE A 252 -20.20 7.43 -11.59
C ILE A 252 -20.24 7.19 -13.09
N LYS A 253 -21.32 7.61 -13.73
CA LYS A 253 -21.47 7.50 -15.19
C LYS A 253 -21.00 8.74 -15.92
N LYS A 254 -21.01 9.91 -15.27
CA LYS A 254 -20.62 11.22 -15.82
C LYS A 254 -19.81 11.98 -14.79
N ALA A 255 -18.58 12.32 -15.16
CA ALA A 255 -17.61 12.96 -14.26
C ALA A 255 -17.13 14.33 -14.78
N GLY A 256 -17.97 15.02 -15.55
CA GLY A 256 -17.73 16.39 -16.00
C GLY A 256 -16.97 16.53 -17.32
N ILE A 257 -16.44 15.44 -17.88
CA ILE A 257 -15.67 15.43 -19.13
C ILE A 257 -16.10 14.22 -19.97
N ASN A 258 -16.35 14.45 -21.25
CA ASN A 258 -16.63 13.41 -22.24
C ASN A 258 -15.34 12.88 -22.90
N SER A 259 -15.47 11.88 -23.78
CA SER A 259 -14.36 11.23 -24.48
C SER A 259 -13.50 12.17 -25.36
N THR A 260 -14.06 13.31 -25.77
CA THR A 260 -13.34 14.32 -26.58
C THR A 260 -12.72 15.45 -25.74
N GLY A 261 -12.84 15.39 -24.42
CA GLY A 261 -12.36 16.43 -23.49
C GLY A 261 -13.36 17.60 -23.31
N GLY A 262 -14.55 17.52 -23.91
CA GLY A 262 -15.61 18.52 -23.75
C GLY A 262 -16.30 18.40 -22.39
N LYS A 263 -16.89 19.51 -21.92
CA LYS A 263 -17.66 19.53 -20.67
C LYS A 263 -18.92 18.68 -20.78
N GLU A 264 -19.22 17.95 -19.73
CA GLU A 264 -20.41 17.11 -19.57
C GLU A 264 -20.99 17.26 -18.16
N GLU A 265 -22.13 16.61 -17.91
CA GLU A 265 -22.70 16.45 -16.57
C GLU A 265 -21.67 15.90 -15.59
N ASN A 266 -21.74 16.33 -14.34
CA ASN A 266 -20.81 15.92 -13.30
C ASN A 266 -21.56 15.46 -12.04
N GLN A 267 -21.51 14.16 -11.76
CA GLN A 267 -22.14 13.53 -10.59
C GLN A 267 -21.26 13.56 -9.34
N LEU A 268 -19.98 13.93 -9.46
CA LEU A 268 -19.05 13.98 -8.31
C LEU A 268 -19.50 14.95 -7.20
N PRO A 269 -20.09 16.14 -7.47
CA PRO A 269 -20.59 17.00 -6.40
C PRO A 269 -21.72 16.40 -5.58
N GLU A 270 -22.61 15.61 -6.18
CA GLU A 270 -23.68 14.92 -5.46
C GLU A 270 -23.12 13.78 -4.60
N LEU A 271 -22.19 13.00 -5.15
CA LEU A 271 -21.47 11.99 -4.41
C LEU A 271 -20.74 12.58 -3.22
N LEU A 272 -20.09 13.74 -3.38
CA LEU A 272 -19.41 14.41 -2.28
C LEU A 272 -20.38 14.76 -1.14
N LYS A 273 -21.58 15.27 -1.43
CA LYS A 273 -22.59 15.55 -0.42
C LYS A 273 -22.99 14.28 0.33
N ALA A 274 -23.35 13.22 -0.41
CA ALA A 274 -23.73 11.95 0.18
C ALA A 274 -22.61 11.34 1.05
N PHE A 275 -21.38 11.44 0.59
CA PHE A 275 -20.23 10.94 1.36
C PHE A 275 -19.94 11.77 2.61
N VAL A 276 -20.15 13.09 2.59
CA VAL A 276 -20.01 13.95 3.78
C VAL A 276 -21.04 13.57 4.84
N GLU A 277 -22.29 13.29 4.44
CA GLU A 277 -23.33 12.79 5.34
C GLU A 277 -22.96 11.42 5.91
N TYR A 278 -22.60 10.46 5.06
CA TYR A 278 -22.15 9.12 5.46
C TYR A 278 -20.98 9.19 6.46
N ARG A 279 -19.97 9.97 6.15
CA ARG A 279 -18.80 10.17 7.03
C ARG A 279 -19.20 10.69 8.40
N THR A 280 -20.13 11.66 8.46
CA THR A 280 -20.56 12.29 9.70
C THR A 280 -21.37 11.30 10.55
N VAL A 281 -22.30 10.57 9.95
CA VAL A 281 -23.12 9.56 10.64
C VAL A 281 -22.24 8.43 11.20
N ASN A 282 -21.23 7.98 10.43
CA ASN A 282 -20.37 6.87 10.81
C ASN A 282 -19.09 7.29 11.55
N ASN A 283 -18.93 8.58 11.84
CA ASN A 283 -17.78 9.14 12.56
C ASN A 283 -16.43 8.62 12.05
N LEU A 284 -16.23 8.63 10.72
CA LEU A 284 -15.05 8.01 10.09
C LEU A 284 -13.74 8.71 10.46
N TRP A 285 -13.76 10.01 10.74
CA TRP A 285 -12.68 10.83 11.30
C TRP A 285 -13.20 12.19 11.75
N GLU A 286 -12.53 12.79 12.70
CA GLU A 286 -12.82 14.17 13.11
C GLU A 286 -12.35 15.19 12.05
N VAL A 287 -13.16 16.20 11.82
CA VAL A 287 -12.77 17.34 10.98
C VAL A 287 -11.99 18.30 11.87
N ILE A 288 -10.70 18.42 11.64
CA ILE A 288 -9.91 19.50 12.22
C ILE A 288 -10.45 20.81 11.62
N LYS A 289 -11.09 21.61 12.48
CA LYS A 289 -11.62 22.94 12.13
C LYS A 289 -10.50 23.93 11.95
#